data_e452930787f4207ea653eb3b8406118b
#
_entry.id   e452930787f4207ea653eb3b8406118b
#
_cell.length_a   1.000
_cell.length_b   1.000
_cell.length_c   1.000
_cell.angle_alpha   90.00
_cell.angle_beta   90.00
_cell.angle_gamma   90.00
#
_symmetry.space_group_name_H-M   'P 1'
#
loop_
_entity.id
_entity.type
_entity.pdbx_description
1 polymer ?
#
loop_
_entity_poly.entity_id
_entity_poly.type
_entity_poly.pdbx_seq_one_letter_code
_entity_poly.pdbx_strand_id
1 'polypeptide(L)'
;MAVQFSVFCGTDAPHIDAVSCEDLARNLAAEYFPAGHSIRIEDGCWRMQTGEVVNERTVVITWMTENDALANHKVGKMAKQYKDLARQEAVMVVKQEVDSFFI
;
A
#
# COMPACT_ATOMS: atom_id res chain seq x y z
N MET A 1 19.16 0.16 -10.58
CA MET A 1 18.00 -0.21 -11.42
C MET A 1 16.72 0.25 -10.74
N ALA A 2 15.83 0.83 -11.48
CA ALA A 2 14.57 1.33 -10.93
C ALA A 2 13.62 0.17 -10.60
N VAL A 3 12.86 0.36 -9.53
CA VAL A 3 11.80 -0.56 -9.11
C VAL A 3 10.52 0.21 -8.87
N GLN A 4 9.41 -0.47 -9.07
CA GLN A 4 8.10 0.01 -8.71
C GLN A 4 7.59 -0.82 -7.54
N PHE A 5 7.25 -0.15 -6.46
CA PHE A 5 6.53 -0.76 -5.34
C PHE A 5 5.05 -0.42 -5.43
N SER A 6 4.21 -1.40 -5.16
CA SER A 6 2.78 -1.19 -5.00
C SER A 6 2.36 -1.72 -3.63
N VAL A 7 1.76 -0.86 -2.83
CA VAL A 7 1.28 -1.20 -1.47
C VAL A 7 -0.23 -1.24 -1.52
N PHE A 8 -0.81 -2.40 -1.21
CA PHE A 8 -2.24 -2.65 -1.29
C PHE A 8 -2.87 -2.47 0.08
N CYS A 9 -3.53 -1.34 0.28
CA CYS A 9 -4.14 -0.95 1.55
C CYS A 9 -5.64 -1.24 1.52
N GLY A 10 -6.05 -2.36 2.12
CA GLY A 10 -7.46 -2.72 2.23
C GLY A 10 -8.21 -1.76 3.16
N THR A 11 -9.50 -1.57 2.90
CA THR A 11 -10.34 -0.64 3.66
C THR A 11 -11.41 -1.32 4.51
N ASP A 12 -11.44 -2.64 4.56
CA ASP A 12 -12.30 -3.39 5.46
C ASP A 12 -11.56 -3.57 6.80
N ALA A 13 -11.86 -2.70 7.74
CA ALA A 13 -11.21 -2.68 9.04
C ALA A 13 -12.25 -2.78 10.16
N PRO A 14 -11.92 -3.49 11.27
CA PRO A 14 -12.92 -3.77 12.30
C PRO A 14 -13.30 -2.57 13.15
N HIS A 15 -12.55 -1.47 13.11
CA HIS A 15 -12.70 -0.35 14.04
C HIS A 15 -12.72 1.02 13.40
N ILE A 16 -12.50 1.13 12.09
CA ILE A 16 -12.57 2.38 11.35
C ILE A 16 -13.28 2.16 10.03
N ASP A 17 -13.96 3.19 9.54
CA ASP A 17 -14.68 3.11 8.28
C ASP A 17 -13.75 3.17 7.06
N ALA A 18 -14.29 2.81 5.90
CA ALA A 18 -13.50 2.73 4.66
C ALA A 18 -12.93 4.10 4.24
N VAL A 19 -13.66 5.18 4.47
CA VAL A 19 -13.19 6.54 4.14
C VAL A 19 -11.98 6.91 5.00
N SER A 20 -12.04 6.60 6.30
CA SER A 20 -10.92 6.83 7.21
C SER A 20 -9.71 5.97 6.87
N CYS A 21 -9.92 4.73 6.43
CA CYS A 21 -8.84 3.88 5.93
C CYS A 21 -8.17 4.50 4.69
N GLU A 22 -8.97 4.99 3.75
CA GLU A 22 -8.44 5.66 2.55
C GLU A 22 -7.63 6.90 2.94
N ASP A 23 -8.14 7.73 3.84
CA ASP A 23 -7.43 8.92 4.33
C ASP A 23 -6.12 8.54 5.01
N LEU A 24 -6.12 7.51 5.83
CA LEU A 24 -4.91 7.01 6.47
C LEU A 24 -3.86 6.58 5.44
N ALA A 25 -4.28 5.80 4.44
CA ALA A 25 -3.37 5.36 3.38
C ALA A 25 -2.78 6.55 2.61
N ARG A 26 -3.60 7.53 2.25
CA ARG A 26 -3.17 8.76 1.55
C ARG A 26 -2.19 9.55 2.39
N ASN A 27 -2.46 9.70 3.68
CA ASN A 27 -1.58 10.43 4.60
C ASN A 27 -0.24 9.75 4.76
N LEU A 28 -0.22 8.43 4.89
CA LEU A 28 1.03 7.65 4.97
C LEU A 28 1.84 7.75 3.67
N ALA A 29 1.17 7.71 2.51
CA ALA A 29 1.85 7.88 1.23
C ALA A 29 2.51 9.25 1.12
N ALA A 30 1.82 10.31 1.54
CA ALA A 30 2.37 11.67 1.54
C ALA A 30 3.55 11.80 2.50
N GLU A 31 3.50 11.14 3.64
CA GLU A 31 4.58 11.15 4.63
C GLU A 31 5.81 10.39 4.15
N TYR A 32 5.62 9.17 3.62
CA TYR A 32 6.73 8.30 3.24
C TYR A 32 7.28 8.56 1.84
N PHE A 33 6.43 9.03 0.91
CA PHE A 33 6.83 9.24 -0.48
C PHE A 33 6.52 10.67 -0.95
N PRO A 34 7.06 11.68 -0.26
CA PRO A 34 6.68 13.09 -0.53
C PRO A 34 7.15 13.61 -1.89
N ALA A 35 8.20 13.01 -2.47
CA ALA A 35 8.72 13.44 -3.77
C ALA A 35 7.86 12.98 -4.94
N GLY A 36 7.00 12.00 -4.73
CA GLY A 36 6.09 11.51 -5.75
C GLY A 36 5.60 10.10 -5.50
N HIS A 37 4.33 9.90 -5.71
CA HIS A 37 3.66 8.60 -5.69
C HIS A 37 2.37 8.73 -6.48
N SER A 38 1.76 7.62 -6.81
CA SER A 38 0.42 7.61 -7.40
C SER A 38 -0.51 6.75 -6.57
N ILE A 39 -1.79 7.01 -6.68
CA ILE A 39 -2.83 6.30 -5.94
C ILE A 39 -3.91 5.90 -6.92
N ARG A 40 -4.35 4.64 -6.82
CA ARG A 40 -5.54 4.16 -7.52
C ARG A 40 -6.41 3.39 -6.54
N ILE A 41 -7.69 3.32 -6.85
CA ILE A 41 -8.66 2.55 -6.07
C ILE A 41 -9.04 1.34 -6.91
N GLU A 42 -9.00 0.17 -6.28
CA GLU A 42 -9.38 -1.10 -6.91
C GLU A 42 -10.40 -1.83 -6.07
N ASP A 43 -11.22 -2.66 -6.71
CA ASP A 43 -12.03 -3.65 -6.00
C ASP A 43 -11.14 -4.83 -5.66
N GLY A 44 -11.02 -5.13 -4.37
CA GLY A 44 -10.22 -6.23 -3.86
C GLY A 44 -11.09 -7.37 -3.33
N CYS A 45 -10.58 -8.58 -3.44
CA CYS A 45 -11.21 -9.77 -2.90
C CYS A 45 -10.14 -10.58 -2.15
N TRP A 46 -10.33 -10.77 -0.86
CA TRP A 46 -9.35 -11.39 0.00
C TRP A 46 -9.97 -12.55 0.78
N ARG A 47 -9.20 -13.61 0.97
CA ARG A 47 -9.60 -14.70 1.86
C ARG A 47 -8.92 -14.53 3.21
N MET A 48 -9.72 -14.40 4.25
CA MET A 48 -9.26 -14.31 5.63
C MET A 48 -8.73 -15.67 6.12
N GLN A 49 -7.99 -15.69 7.21
CA GLN A 49 -7.51 -16.93 7.83
C GLN A 49 -8.65 -17.85 8.25
N THR A 50 -9.81 -17.30 8.59
CA THR A 50 -11.01 -18.05 8.91
C THR A 50 -11.64 -18.76 7.73
N GLY A 51 -11.20 -18.46 6.50
CA GLY A 51 -11.80 -18.92 5.25
C GLY A 51 -12.87 -17.98 4.69
N GLU A 52 -13.28 -16.98 5.45
CA GLU A 52 -14.23 -15.97 4.99
C GLU A 52 -13.63 -15.17 3.84
N VAL A 53 -14.45 -14.87 2.84
CA VAL A 53 -14.06 -14.04 1.70
C VAL A 53 -14.60 -12.63 1.91
N VAL A 54 -13.72 -11.65 1.83
CA VAL A 54 -14.04 -10.24 2.00
C VAL A 54 -13.83 -9.53 0.67
N ASN A 55 -14.87 -8.80 0.23
CA ASN A 55 -14.77 -7.90 -0.92
C ASN A 55 -14.67 -6.48 -0.38
N GLU A 56 -13.63 -5.75 -0.80
CA GLU A 56 -13.37 -4.41 -0.29
C GLU A 56 -12.77 -3.51 -1.35
N ARG A 57 -12.93 -2.21 -1.14
CA ARG A 57 -12.14 -1.23 -1.88
C ARG A 57 -10.72 -1.26 -1.35
N THR A 58 -9.76 -1.22 -2.26
CA THR A 58 -8.34 -1.24 -1.91
C THR A 58 -7.68 0.00 -2.46
N VAL A 59 -6.96 0.71 -1.61
CA VAL A 59 -6.12 1.84 -2.01
C VAL A 59 -4.76 1.28 -2.39
N VAL A 60 -4.37 1.44 -3.64
CA VAL A 60 -3.06 0.98 -4.12
C VAL A 60 -2.15 2.18 -4.28
N ILE A 61 -1.08 2.21 -3.49
CA ILE A 61 -0.07 3.26 -3.53
C ILE A 61 1.11 2.75 -4.33
N THR A 62 1.45 3.46 -5.39
CA THR A 62 2.56 3.10 -6.27
C THR A 62 3.69 4.12 -6.14
N TRP A 63 4.89 3.63 -5.88
CA TRP A 63 6.09 4.45 -5.74
C TRP A 63 7.22 3.87 -6.59
N MET A 64 7.81 4.71 -7.43
CA MET A 64 8.97 4.34 -8.24
C MET A 64 10.24 4.95 -7.65
N THR A 65 11.28 4.14 -7.51
CA THR A 65 12.54 4.56 -6.92
C THR A 65 13.68 3.64 -7.36
N GLU A 66 14.90 3.94 -6.93
CA GLU A 66 16.02 3.02 -7.10
C GLU A 66 15.89 1.83 -6.14
N ASN A 67 16.34 0.67 -6.61
CA ASN A 67 16.31 -0.56 -5.80
C ASN A 67 17.50 -0.56 -4.83
N ASP A 68 17.29 -0.08 -3.62
CA ASP A 68 18.29 -0.09 -2.57
C ASP A 68 17.70 -0.49 -1.22
N ALA A 69 18.58 -0.72 -0.24
CA ALA A 69 18.15 -1.18 1.09
C ALA A 69 17.27 -0.14 1.80
N LEU A 70 17.54 1.15 1.60
CA LEU A 70 16.75 2.22 2.20
C LEU A 70 15.33 2.25 1.66
N ALA A 71 15.17 2.11 0.34
CA ALA A 71 13.85 2.06 -0.30
C ALA A 71 13.04 0.87 0.17
N ASN A 72 13.64 -0.32 0.23
CA ASN A 72 12.99 -1.53 0.73
C ASN A 72 12.54 -1.37 2.19
N HIS A 73 13.40 -0.80 3.03
CA HIS A 73 13.07 -0.54 4.43
C HIS A 73 11.89 0.43 4.56
N LYS A 74 11.91 1.50 3.79
CA LYS A 74 10.90 2.56 3.81
C LYS A 74 9.52 2.04 3.43
N VAL A 75 9.44 1.25 2.36
CA VAL A 75 8.17 0.63 1.94
C VAL A 75 7.66 -0.36 2.99
N GLY A 76 8.54 -1.18 3.53
CA GLY A 76 8.18 -2.14 4.59
C GLY A 76 7.65 -1.45 5.83
N LYS A 77 8.27 -0.34 6.22
CA LYS A 77 7.85 0.45 7.38
C LYS A 77 6.47 1.09 7.15
N MET A 78 6.24 1.67 5.98
CA MET A 78 4.94 2.25 5.62
C MET A 78 3.84 1.18 5.63
N ALA A 79 4.08 0.04 5.00
CA ALA A 79 3.12 -1.06 4.95
C ALA A 79 2.79 -1.59 6.34
N LYS A 80 3.81 -1.75 7.20
CA LYS A 80 3.60 -2.20 8.59
C LYS A 80 2.80 -1.19 9.40
N GLN A 81 3.06 0.08 9.24
CA GLN A 81 2.32 1.13 9.95
C GLN A 81 0.85 1.13 9.54
N TYR A 82 0.55 1.02 8.25
CA TYR A 82 -0.82 0.88 7.79
C TYR A 82 -1.48 -0.38 8.35
N LYS A 83 -0.78 -1.51 8.29
CA LYS A 83 -1.27 -2.79 8.81
C LYS A 83 -1.67 -2.68 10.28
N ASP A 84 -0.83 -2.07 11.09
CA ASP A 84 -1.07 -1.94 12.53
C ASP A 84 -2.21 -0.96 12.84
N LEU A 85 -2.23 0.19 12.19
CA LEU A 85 -3.24 1.22 12.44
C LEU A 85 -4.61 0.83 11.91
N ALA A 86 -4.69 0.17 10.77
CA ALA A 86 -5.94 -0.31 10.19
C ALA A 86 -6.31 -1.73 10.64
N ARG A 87 -5.49 -2.36 11.48
CA ARG A 87 -5.69 -3.74 11.99
C ARG A 87 -5.94 -4.74 10.87
N GLN A 88 -5.10 -4.70 9.85
CA GLN A 88 -5.17 -5.64 8.74
C GLN A 88 -4.41 -6.93 9.09
N GLU A 89 -4.89 -8.09 8.63
CA GLU A 89 -4.15 -9.34 8.80
C GLU A 89 -2.82 -9.31 8.06
N ALA A 90 -2.83 -8.71 6.88
CA ALA A 90 -1.65 -8.55 6.03
C ALA A 90 -1.83 -7.36 5.10
N VAL A 91 -0.71 -6.79 4.67
CA VAL A 91 -0.67 -5.78 3.61
C VAL A 91 0.25 -6.31 2.52
N MET A 92 -0.31 -6.50 1.32
CA MET A 92 0.49 -7.00 0.21
C MET A 92 1.34 -5.88 -0.37
N VAL A 93 2.63 -6.18 -0.57
CA VAL A 93 3.56 -5.31 -1.26
C VAL A 93 4.08 -6.04 -2.48
N VAL A 94 3.93 -5.43 -3.64
CA VAL A 94 4.47 -5.93 -4.90
C VAL A 94 5.67 -5.08 -5.28
N LYS A 95 6.77 -5.73 -5.64
CA LYS A 95 7.99 -5.07 -6.12
C LYS A 95 8.29 -5.59 -7.52
N GLN A 96 8.53 -4.66 -8.43
CA GLN A 96 8.78 -4.95 -9.84
C GLN A 96 9.96 -4.14 -10.35
N GLU A 97 10.89 -4.77 -11.06
CA GLU A 97 11.91 -4.03 -11.80
C GLU A 97 11.25 -3.39 -13.01
N VAL A 98 11.58 -2.13 -13.27
CA VAL A 98 10.99 -1.36 -14.36
C VAL A 98 12.06 -0.54 -15.07
N ASP A 99 11.84 -0.32 -16.37
CA ASP A 99 12.57 0.68 -17.13
C ASP A 99 11.73 1.94 -17.14
N SER A 100 12.29 3.05 -16.69
CA SER A 100 11.59 4.33 -16.66
C SER A 100 12.54 5.46 -17.02
N PHE A 101 12.00 6.47 -17.67
CA PHE A 101 12.75 7.68 -17.99
C PHE A 101 11.79 8.86 -18.09
N PHE A 102 12.32 10.04 -17.86
CA PHE A 102 11.55 11.28 -18.00
C PHE A 102 11.83 11.91 -19.37
N ILE A 103 10.78 12.43 -19.96
CA ILE A 103 10.88 13.15 -21.23
C ILE A 103 10.82 14.65 -20.97
#